data_8ced4c986fba1412d8cf8a7bbb5be0b4
#
_entry.id   8ced4c986fba1412d8cf8a7bbb5be0b4
#
_cell.length_a   1.000
_cell.length_b   1.000
_cell.length_c   1.000
_cell.angle_alpha   90.00
_cell.angle_beta   90.00
_cell.angle_gamma   90.00
#
_symmetry.space_group_name_H-M   'P 1'
#
loop_
_entity.id
_entity.type
_entity.pdbx_description
1 polymer ?
#
loop_
_entity_poly.entity_id
_entity_poly.type
_entity_poly.pdbx_seq_one_letter_code
_entity_poly.pdbx_strand_id
1 'polypeptide(L)' 'MRTIKKEEKVVTDWHGILKEINRIGVFGAKKVQTITIKQYWSDLYDKPQYTLIIDTLEERDD' A
#
# COMPACT_ATOMS: atom_id res chain seq x y z
N MET A 1 9.56 20.59 6.93
CA MET A 1 10.37 19.39 6.55
C MET A 1 9.50 18.37 5.87
N ARG A 2 9.99 17.76 4.79
CA ARG A 2 9.26 16.72 4.06
C ARG A 2 9.83 15.35 4.39
N THR A 3 8.98 14.42 4.76
CA THR A 3 9.38 13.05 5.04
C THR A 3 8.50 12.10 4.23
N ILE A 4 9.02 10.92 3.95
CA ILE A 4 8.27 9.88 3.28
C ILE A 4 7.87 8.85 4.33
N LYS A 5 6.57 8.63 4.44
CA LYS A 5 6.01 7.61 5.31
C LYS A 5 5.70 6.37 4.48
N LYS A 6 6.22 5.25 4.92
CA LYS A 6 5.99 3.97 4.25
C LYS A 6 5.00 3.13 5.06
N GLU A 7 3.96 2.67 4.41
CA GLU A 7 3.03 1.71 4.99
C GLU A 7 3.12 0.40 4.22
N GLU A 8 3.17 -0.70 4.96
CA GLU A 8 3.14 -2.03 4.37
C GLU A 8 1.92 -2.77 4.89
N LYS A 9 1.16 -3.36 3.98
CA LYS A 9 0.01 -4.19 4.34
C LYS A 9 0.08 -5.51 3.60
N VAL A 10 -0.20 -6.59 4.31
CA VAL A 10 -0.35 -7.91 3.69
C VAL A 10 -1.81 -8.12 3.36
N VAL A 11 -2.09 -8.41 2.11
CA VAL A 11 -3.43 -8.61 1.61
C VAL A 11 -3.54 -10.02 1.04
N THR A 12 -4.60 -10.73 1.37
CA THR A 12 -4.75 -12.13 1.00
C THR A 12 -5.35 -12.34 -0.38
N ASP A 13 -5.94 -11.31 -0.98
CA ASP A 13 -6.51 -11.44 -2.32
C ASP A 13 -6.41 -10.11 -3.09
N TRP A 14 -6.60 -10.21 -4.40
CA TRP A 14 -6.54 -9.04 -5.29
C TRP A 14 -7.63 -8.02 -5.00
N HIS A 15 -8.79 -8.50 -4.58
CA HIS A 15 -9.90 -7.62 -4.24
C HIS A 15 -9.55 -6.68 -3.08
N GLY A 16 -8.83 -7.19 -2.09
CA GLY A 16 -8.34 -6.38 -0.99
C GLY A 16 -7.39 -5.27 -1.44
N ILE A 17 -6.52 -5.56 -2.42
CA ILE A 17 -5.62 -4.56 -3.00
C ILE A 17 -6.42 -3.45 -3.67
N LEU A 18 -7.39 -3.80 -4.50
CA LEU A 18 -8.24 -2.81 -5.18
C LEU A 18 -8.99 -1.94 -4.19
N LYS A 19 -9.48 -2.53 -3.11
CA LYS A 19 -10.17 -1.81 -2.06
C LYS A 19 -9.26 -0.78 -1.39
N GLU A 20 -8.03 -1.15 -1.08
CA GLU A 20 -7.05 -0.25 -0.47
C GLU A 20 -6.65 0.89 -1.42
N ILE A 21 -6.43 0.59 -2.68
CA ILE A 21 -6.10 1.59 -3.69
C ILE A 21 -7.24 2.59 -3.84
N ASN A 22 -8.48 2.11 -3.86
CA ASN A 22 -9.64 2.98 -3.96
C ASN A 22 -9.77 3.91 -2.76
N ARG A 23 -9.51 3.40 -1.56
CA ARG A 23 -9.51 4.20 -0.34
C ARG A 23 -8.48 5.33 -0.42
N ILE A 24 -7.27 5.02 -0.88
CA ILE A 24 -6.20 6.00 -1.04
C ILE A 24 -6.58 7.05 -2.07
N GLY A 25 -7.17 6.63 -3.20
CA GLY A 25 -7.59 7.53 -4.24
C GLY A 25 -8.62 8.56 -3.78
N VAL A 26 -9.50 8.15 -2.85
CA VAL A 26 -10.52 9.06 -2.31
C VAL A 26 -9.93 10.02 -1.28
N PHE A 27 -9.06 9.53 -0.38
CA PHE A 27 -8.67 10.28 0.81
C PHE A 27 -7.24 10.83 0.80
N GLY A 28 -6.38 10.39 -0.10
CA GLY A 28 -4.98 10.74 -0.02
C GLY A 28 -4.18 10.74 -1.32
N ALA A 29 -4.84 10.75 -2.47
CA ALA A 29 -4.14 10.62 -3.75
C ALA A 29 -3.04 11.65 -3.98
N LYS A 30 -3.22 12.88 -3.50
CA LYS A 30 -2.26 13.96 -3.70
C LYS A 30 -0.95 13.77 -2.92
N LYS A 31 -0.97 12.94 -1.89
CA LYS A 31 0.19 12.69 -1.03
C LYS A 31 0.91 11.40 -1.36
N VAL A 32 0.33 10.55 -2.17
CA VAL A 32 0.93 9.28 -2.53
C VAL A 32 2.04 9.51 -3.54
N GLN A 33 3.24 9.00 -3.23
CA GLN A 33 4.40 9.07 -4.12
C GLN A 33 4.51 7.82 -4.97
N THR A 34 4.47 6.66 -4.33
CA THR A 34 4.56 5.39 -5.04
C THR A 34 3.65 4.36 -4.39
N ILE A 35 3.17 3.44 -5.21
CA ILE A 35 2.44 2.26 -4.77
C ILE A 35 3.15 1.06 -5.38
N THR A 36 3.60 0.14 -4.51
CA THR A 36 4.28 -1.08 -4.95
C THR A 36 3.44 -2.28 -4.53
N ILE A 37 3.21 -3.19 -5.46
CA ILE A 37 2.48 -4.42 -5.21
C ILE A 37 3.42 -5.58 -5.48
N LYS A 38 3.65 -6.42 -4.47
CA LYS A 38 4.45 -7.63 -4.59
C LYS A 38 3.54 -8.83 -4.45
N GLN A 39 3.65 -9.77 -5.37
CA GLN A 39 2.94 -11.03 -5.30
C GLN A 39 3.91 -12.15 -4.93
N TYR A 40 3.50 -13.03 -4.04
CA TYR A 40 4.28 -14.20 -3.68
C TYR A 40 3.36 -15.37 -3.35
N TRP A 41 3.88 -16.58 -3.49
CA TRP A 41 3.14 -17.78 -3.15
C TRP A 41 3.32 -18.10 -1.67
N SER A 42 2.21 -18.35 -0.98
CA SER A 42 2.26 -18.77 0.42
C SER A 42 2.07 -20.27 0.50
N ASP A 43 3.13 -20.97 0.95
CA ASP A 43 3.05 -22.41 1.15
C ASP A 43 2.12 -22.77 2.32
N LEU A 44 2.04 -21.88 3.28
CA LEU A 44 1.19 -22.09 4.46
C LEU A 44 -0.30 -22.12 4.11
N TYR A 45 -0.73 -21.21 3.23
CA TYR A 45 -2.14 -21.11 2.83
C TYR A 45 -2.43 -21.71 1.47
N ASP A 46 -1.40 -22.18 0.78
CA ASP A 46 -1.48 -22.78 -0.56
C ASP A 46 -2.20 -21.88 -1.57
N LYS A 47 -1.85 -20.60 -1.55
CA LYS A 47 -2.42 -19.60 -2.45
C LYS A 47 -1.51 -18.38 -2.55
N PRO A 48 -1.69 -17.53 -3.59
CA PRO A 48 -0.92 -16.31 -3.69
C PRO A 48 -1.31 -15.31 -2.61
N GLN A 49 -0.32 -14.58 -2.11
CA GLN A 49 -0.52 -13.44 -1.23
C GLN A 49 0.13 -12.21 -1.82
N TYR A 50 -0.27 -11.06 -1.34
CA TYR A 50 0.19 -9.78 -1.87
C TYR A 50 0.66 -8.90 -0.73
N THR A 51 1.73 -8.15 -0.99
CA THR A 51 2.17 -7.08 -0.10
C THR A 51 1.96 -5.76 -0.82
N LEU A 52 1.22 -4.87 -0.22
CA LEU A 52 0.97 -3.53 -0.73
C LEU A 52 1.84 -2.56 0.06
N ILE A 53 2.72 -1.84 -0.64
CA ILE A 53 3.60 -0.85 -0.04
C ILE A 53 3.20 0.51 -0.58
N ILE A 54 2.86 1.43 0.32
CA ILE A 54 2.42 2.77 -0.05
C ILE A 54 3.40 3.76 0.56
N ASP A 55 4.05 4.53 -0.30
CA ASP A 55 4.93 5.62 0.11
C ASP A 55 4.17 6.94 -0.02
N THR A 56 3.99 7.61 1.10
CA THR A 56 3.24 8.86 1.19
C THR A 56 4.16 10.00 1.59
N LEU A 57 4.03 11.13 0.93
CA LEU A 57 4.75 12.33 1.32
C LEU A 57 4.05 13.00 2.48
N GLU A 58 4.79 13.21 3.56
CA GLU A 58 4.28 13.89 4.75
C GLU A 58 5.04 15.20 4.93
N GLU A 59 4.32 16.30 5.00
CA GLU A 59 4.90 17.60 5.28
C GLU A 59 4.66 17.95 6.74
N ARG A 60 5.74 18.34 7.41
CA ARG A 60 5.69 18.79 8.80
C ARG A 60 6.18 20.24 8.87
N ASP A 61 5.43 21.06 9.57
CA ASP A 61 5.87 22.39 9.92
C ASP A 61 6.71 22.30 11.20
N ASP A 62 7.99 22.42 11.01
CA ASP A 62 8.93 22.45 12.14
C ASP A 62 9.23 23.88 12.57
#